data_feb68c6359855e518d245a7051463799
#
_entry.id   feb68c6359855e518d245a7051463799
#
_cell.length_a   1.000
_cell.length_b   1.000
_cell.length_c   1.000
_cell.angle_alpha   90.00
_cell.angle_beta   90.00
_cell.angle_gamma   90.00
#
_symmetry.space_group_name_H-M   'P 1'
#
loop_
_entity.id
_entity.type
_entity.pdbx_description
1 polymer ?
#
loop_
_entity_poly.entity_id
_entity_poly.type
_entity_poly.pdbx_seq_one_letter_code
_entity_poly.pdbx_strand_id
1 'polypeptide(L)'
;MTNFCGLHANVFGEMHRVVQGIASDLLARIDRLGGLNAPHLILGKIFAQAYDTAAYKIAADDLLAHHKVDILFHALGAGVVMDGSHIRALMVETKAGRQAVRAGIFIDCSGDGDLAVWAGAPHEVGDNQGGMLYPSMMFRLNGIDPAKAGDAWRTIPERMAQAEAAGTHTFPRKSAIVRPQKSQIEWRVNFTQVTRNDGGAISGIDPDDMTRGEIEGRRQAVEAFKFLRTVPGFENSYIVDLPPQLGIRETRRVIGGYMLSGEDVLGCASFEDSIGVNGWPKESHVPGDVIFEFPPIPESRGYNELPYRMLVPEGVDNLLVAGRCASMTHEGQSAARVSGACFVMGEAAGTAAALALSGNTIPRDISVEKLQQQLGKQGAFIGRDQAVPEGL
;
A
#
# COMPACT_ATOMS: atom_id res chain seq x y z
N MET A 1 8.53 1.49 -1.74
CA MET A 1 8.46 1.53 -0.26
C MET A 1 9.53 0.60 0.30
N THR A 2 9.96 0.80 1.53
CA THR A 2 10.96 -0.02 2.21
C THR A 2 10.48 -0.49 3.59
N ASN A 3 9.18 -0.35 3.85
CA ASN A 3 8.54 -0.85 5.06
C ASN A 3 7.18 -1.46 4.73
N PHE A 4 6.92 -2.60 5.34
CA PHE A 4 5.57 -3.12 5.47
C PHE A 4 4.83 -2.34 6.56
N CYS A 5 3.63 -1.90 6.24
CA CYS A 5 2.68 -1.24 7.13
C CYS A 5 1.43 -2.09 7.26
N GLY A 6 0.82 -2.14 8.46
CA GLY A 6 -0.42 -2.86 8.68
C GLY A 6 -0.33 -4.39 8.73
N LEU A 7 0.89 -4.97 8.83
CA LEU A 7 1.05 -6.41 9.11
C LEU A 7 0.74 -6.75 10.57
N HIS A 8 0.93 -5.78 11.46
CA HIS A 8 0.79 -5.93 12.89
C HIS A 8 -0.26 -4.95 13.40
N ALA A 9 -0.95 -5.33 14.45
CA ALA A 9 -1.87 -4.46 15.19
C ALA A 9 -1.46 -4.39 16.66
N ASN A 10 -1.83 -3.31 17.30
CA ASN A 10 -1.77 -3.17 18.75
C ASN A 10 -3.10 -3.69 19.31
N VAL A 11 -3.10 -4.94 19.77
CA VAL A 11 -4.29 -5.62 20.28
C VAL A 11 -4.29 -5.50 21.79
N PHE A 12 -5.15 -4.66 22.35
CA PHE A 12 -5.26 -4.41 23.78
C PHE A 12 -3.92 -4.12 24.48
N GLY A 13 -3.03 -3.38 23.79
CA GLY A 13 -1.73 -2.99 24.34
C GLY A 13 -0.56 -3.85 23.87
N GLU A 14 -0.81 -5.00 23.27
CA GLU A 14 0.21 -5.96 22.83
C GLU A 14 0.35 -5.99 21.31
N MET A 15 1.57 -6.25 20.83
CA MET A 15 1.85 -6.37 19.41
C MET A 15 1.54 -7.78 18.91
N HIS A 16 0.65 -7.88 17.92
CA HIS A 16 0.33 -9.14 17.25
C HIS A 16 0.51 -9.01 15.75
N ARG A 17 1.07 -10.03 15.11
CA ARG A 17 1.10 -10.11 13.63
C ARG A 17 -0.24 -10.65 13.14
N VAL A 18 -1.12 -9.74 12.76
CA VAL A 18 -2.50 -10.03 12.34
C VAL A 18 -2.65 -10.31 10.85
N VAL A 19 -1.67 -9.99 10.01
CA VAL A 19 -1.65 -10.36 8.59
C VAL A 19 -0.69 -11.53 8.39
N GLN A 20 -1.24 -12.66 8.01
CA GLN A 20 -0.57 -13.95 7.85
C GLN A 20 -0.77 -14.50 6.42
N GLY A 21 -0.86 -15.82 6.23
CA GLY A 21 -1.06 -16.43 4.91
C GLY A 21 0.11 -16.15 3.97
N ILE A 22 -0.17 -15.72 2.76
CA ILE A 22 0.83 -15.42 1.72
C ILE A 22 1.86 -14.38 2.18
N ALA A 23 1.47 -13.43 3.03
CA ALA A 23 2.39 -12.45 3.59
C ALA A 23 3.47 -13.13 4.43
N SER A 24 3.13 -14.16 5.21
CA SER A 24 4.10 -14.92 6.01
C SER A 24 5.12 -15.64 5.15
N ASP A 25 4.71 -16.23 4.02
CA ASP A 25 5.64 -16.91 3.10
C ASP A 25 6.60 -15.91 2.44
N LEU A 26 6.10 -14.75 1.98
CA LEU A 26 6.96 -13.70 1.43
C LEU A 26 7.95 -13.17 2.48
N LEU A 27 7.50 -12.88 3.69
CA LEU A 27 8.35 -12.40 4.78
C LEU A 27 9.46 -13.41 5.11
N ALA A 28 9.14 -14.71 5.20
CA ALA A 28 10.12 -15.76 5.45
C ALA A 28 11.17 -15.85 4.32
N ARG A 29 10.78 -15.61 3.07
CA ARG A 29 11.71 -15.58 1.94
C ARG A 29 12.65 -14.38 2.01
N ILE A 30 12.13 -13.19 2.34
CA ILE A 30 12.93 -11.98 2.54
C ILE A 30 13.91 -12.15 3.71
N ASP A 31 13.46 -12.79 4.80
CA ASP A 31 14.29 -13.03 5.98
C ASP A 31 15.44 -13.98 5.70
N ARG A 32 15.20 -15.07 4.96
CA ARG A 32 16.26 -15.99 4.49
C ARG A 32 17.35 -15.29 3.66
N LEU A 33 17.02 -14.20 2.98
CA LEU A 33 17.98 -13.35 2.27
C LEU A 33 18.64 -12.30 3.19
N GLY A 34 18.35 -12.34 4.49
CA GLY A 34 18.85 -11.35 5.45
C GLY A 34 18.27 -9.95 5.28
N GLY A 35 17.17 -9.83 4.51
CA GLY A 35 16.59 -8.53 4.13
C GLY A 35 15.45 -8.02 4.99
N LEU A 36 15.10 -8.70 6.10
CA LEU A 36 13.98 -8.33 6.97
C LEU A 36 14.46 -7.82 8.32
N ASN A 37 13.90 -6.69 8.78
CA ASN A 37 14.11 -6.21 10.14
C ASN A 37 13.06 -6.78 11.10
N ALA A 38 13.33 -6.67 12.41
CA ALA A 38 12.28 -6.83 13.41
C ALA A 38 11.21 -5.72 13.24
N PRO A 39 9.94 -5.99 13.60
CA PRO A 39 8.93 -4.94 13.68
C PRO A 39 9.33 -3.85 14.68
N HIS A 40 8.97 -2.61 14.39
CA HIS A 40 9.27 -1.48 15.28
C HIS A 40 8.04 -0.59 15.48
N LEU A 41 7.94 -0.06 16.70
CA LEU A 41 6.84 0.81 17.11
C LEU A 41 6.95 2.20 16.45
N ILE A 42 5.84 2.68 15.93
CA ILE A 42 5.69 4.02 15.36
C ILE A 42 4.61 4.78 16.16
N LEU A 43 4.87 6.05 16.45
CA LEU A 43 3.96 6.94 17.20
C LEU A 43 3.45 6.36 18.52
N GLY A 44 4.14 5.36 19.10
CA GLY A 44 3.73 4.69 20.32
C GLY A 44 2.48 3.80 20.20
N LYS A 45 1.96 3.57 18.98
CA LYS A 45 0.65 2.92 18.78
C LYS A 45 0.62 1.84 17.72
N ILE A 46 1.38 1.96 16.66
CA ILE A 46 1.36 1.07 15.49
C ILE A 46 2.75 0.54 15.15
N PHE A 47 2.79 -0.52 14.34
CA PHE A 47 4.03 -1.20 14.01
C PHE A 47 4.27 -1.20 12.51
N ALA A 48 5.53 -1.00 12.12
CA ALA A 48 6.02 -1.22 10.77
C ALA A 48 7.24 -2.12 10.78
N GLN A 49 7.52 -2.74 9.65
CA GLN A 49 8.65 -3.66 9.51
C GLN A 49 9.45 -3.30 8.27
N ALA A 50 10.69 -2.86 8.47
CA ALA A 50 11.57 -2.48 7.38
C ALA A 50 12.09 -3.73 6.63
N TYR A 51 12.32 -3.57 5.32
CA TYR A 51 12.89 -4.59 4.48
C TYR A 51 13.87 -4.02 3.44
N ASP A 52 14.79 -4.85 2.99
CA ASP A 52 15.65 -4.55 1.86
C ASP A 52 14.90 -4.73 0.53
N THR A 53 14.98 -3.74 -0.35
CA THR A 53 14.22 -3.73 -1.61
C THR A 53 14.71 -4.75 -2.63
N ALA A 54 16.01 -5.09 -2.63
CA ALA A 54 16.55 -6.12 -3.52
C ALA A 54 16.08 -7.50 -3.04
N ALA A 55 16.20 -7.77 -1.74
CA ALA A 55 15.71 -9.00 -1.13
C ALA A 55 14.20 -9.21 -1.37
N TYR A 56 13.40 -8.12 -1.26
CA TYR A 56 11.96 -8.18 -1.58
C TYR A 56 11.70 -8.62 -3.02
N LYS A 57 12.38 -8.00 -4.00
CA LYS A 57 12.18 -8.34 -5.43
C LYS A 57 12.54 -9.81 -5.71
N ILE A 58 13.70 -10.26 -5.22
CA ILE A 58 14.17 -11.66 -5.39
C ILE A 58 13.17 -12.62 -4.70
N ALA A 59 12.73 -12.32 -3.49
CA ALA A 59 11.77 -13.14 -2.75
C ALA A 59 10.40 -13.21 -3.44
N ALA A 60 9.94 -12.12 -4.05
CA ALA A 60 8.70 -12.10 -4.81
C ALA A 60 8.79 -12.96 -6.08
N ASP A 61 9.86 -12.83 -6.83
CA ASP A 61 10.10 -13.66 -8.02
C ASP A 61 10.14 -15.16 -7.65
N ASP A 62 10.87 -15.51 -6.58
CA ASP A 62 10.96 -16.88 -6.07
C ASP A 62 9.60 -17.41 -5.59
N LEU A 63 8.79 -16.59 -4.93
CA LEU A 63 7.43 -16.95 -4.50
C LEU A 63 6.53 -17.26 -5.70
N LEU A 64 6.52 -16.40 -6.70
CA LEU A 64 5.72 -16.58 -7.92
C LEU A 64 6.17 -17.80 -8.71
N ALA A 65 7.48 -18.00 -8.87
CA ALA A 65 8.05 -19.17 -9.54
C ALA A 65 7.71 -20.50 -8.80
N HIS A 66 7.78 -20.48 -7.46
CA HIS A 66 7.40 -21.63 -6.63
C HIS A 66 5.95 -22.07 -6.88
N HIS A 67 5.05 -21.12 -7.05
CA HIS A 67 3.65 -21.37 -7.34
C HIS A 67 3.34 -21.50 -8.85
N LYS A 68 4.36 -21.52 -9.70
CA LYS A 68 4.23 -21.67 -11.17
C LYS A 68 3.34 -20.60 -11.80
N VAL A 69 3.46 -19.38 -11.31
CA VAL A 69 2.76 -18.22 -11.90
C VAL A 69 3.53 -17.76 -13.12
N ASP A 70 2.88 -17.65 -14.25
CA ASP A 70 3.44 -17.04 -15.46
C ASP A 70 3.52 -15.52 -15.29
N ILE A 71 4.74 -14.97 -15.44
CA ILE A 71 4.99 -13.53 -15.26
C ILE A 71 5.28 -12.91 -16.62
N LEU A 72 4.64 -11.77 -16.91
CA LEU A 72 4.91 -10.96 -18.09
C LEU A 72 5.33 -9.56 -17.66
N PHE A 73 6.65 -9.31 -17.64
CA PHE A 73 7.20 -7.96 -17.42
C PHE A 73 7.20 -7.12 -18.71
N HIS A 74 7.41 -5.82 -18.56
CA HIS A 74 7.45 -4.86 -19.68
C HIS A 74 6.21 -4.90 -20.57
N ALA A 75 5.07 -5.13 -19.94
CA ALA A 75 3.75 -5.09 -20.56
C ALA A 75 2.89 -4.05 -19.85
N LEU A 76 2.26 -3.17 -20.60
CA LEU A 76 1.34 -2.14 -20.12
C LEU A 76 -0.08 -2.55 -20.47
N GLY A 77 -0.97 -2.64 -19.48
CA GLY A 77 -2.41 -2.75 -19.73
C GLY A 77 -2.90 -1.51 -20.50
N ALA A 78 -3.69 -1.72 -21.55
CA ALA A 78 -4.08 -0.65 -22.47
C ALA A 78 -5.58 -0.65 -22.83
N GLY A 79 -6.36 -1.53 -22.24
CA GLY A 79 -7.80 -1.63 -22.43
C GLY A 79 -8.32 -3.05 -22.31
N VAL A 80 -9.63 -3.21 -22.41
CA VAL A 80 -10.31 -4.51 -22.34
C VAL A 80 -11.23 -4.71 -23.53
N VAL A 81 -11.47 -5.97 -23.87
CA VAL A 81 -12.51 -6.38 -24.82
C VAL A 81 -13.67 -6.96 -24.02
N MET A 82 -14.84 -6.36 -24.13
CA MET A 82 -16.05 -6.76 -23.40
C MET A 82 -16.99 -7.59 -24.26
N ASP A 83 -17.76 -8.45 -23.59
CA ASP A 83 -18.95 -9.12 -24.13
C ASP A 83 -20.02 -9.07 -23.03
N GLY A 84 -20.92 -8.11 -23.15
CA GLY A 84 -21.86 -7.78 -22.08
C GLY A 84 -21.11 -7.34 -20.82
N SER A 85 -21.38 -8.00 -19.70
CA SER A 85 -20.74 -7.76 -18.40
C SER A 85 -19.42 -8.54 -18.20
N HIS A 86 -18.94 -9.27 -19.24
CA HIS A 86 -17.73 -10.09 -19.14
C HIS A 86 -16.55 -9.51 -19.91
N ILE A 87 -15.39 -9.45 -19.26
CA ILE A 87 -14.11 -9.19 -19.92
C ILE A 87 -13.71 -10.45 -20.70
N ARG A 88 -13.54 -10.33 -22.02
CA ARG A 88 -13.05 -11.41 -22.89
C ARG A 88 -11.56 -11.42 -23.04
N ALA A 89 -10.93 -10.24 -23.00
CA ALA A 89 -9.48 -10.12 -23.06
C ALA A 89 -9.03 -8.79 -22.45
N LEU A 90 -7.86 -8.83 -21.81
CA LEU A 90 -7.06 -7.66 -21.49
C LEU A 90 -6.12 -7.40 -22.66
N MET A 91 -6.13 -6.17 -23.17
CA MET A 91 -5.18 -5.70 -24.17
C MET A 91 -3.93 -5.20 -23.46
N VAL A 92 -2.76 -5.69 -23.88
CA VAL A 92 -1.46 -5.24 -23.36
C VAL A 92 -0.57 -4.75 -24.49
N GLU A 93 0.14 -3.65 -24.22
CA GLU A 93 1.18 -3.12 -25.09
C GLU A 93 2.54 -3.61 -24.65
N THR A 94 3.31 -4.15 -25.57
CA THR A 94 4.70 -4.59 -25.35
C THR A 94 5.58 -4.06 -26.47
N LYS A 95 6.91 -4.15 -26.32
CA LYS A 95 7.83 -3.83 -27.41
C LYS A 95 7.70 -4.78 -28.61
N ALA A 96 7.10 -5.95 -28.44
CA ALA A 96 6.79 -6.88 -29.51
C ALA A 96 5.41 -6.61 -30.17
N GLY A 97 4.74 -5.55 -29.76
CA GLY A 97 3.43 -5.13 -30.24
C GLY A 97 2.30 -5.41 -29.25
N ARG A 98 1.09 -5.12 -29.72
CA ARG A 98 -0.15 -5.33 -28.95
C ARG A 98 -0.50 -6.82 -28.88
N GLN A 99 -0.90 -7.25 -27.70
CA GLN A 99 -1.31 -8.63 -27.44
C GLN A 99 -2.65 -8.64 -26.67
N ALA A 100 -3.37 -9.76 -26.74
CA ALA A 100 -4.60 -9.98 -26.01
C ALA A 100 -4.41 -11.15 -25.04
N VAL A 101 -4.58 -10.89 -23.75
CA VAL A 101 -4.55 -11.91 -22.69
C VAL A 101 -5.98 -12.31 -22.36
N ARG A 102 -6.29 -13.61 -22.52
CA ARG A 102 -7.60 -14.18 -22.19
C ARG A 102 -7.52 -14.93 -20.88
N ALA A 103 -8.58 -14.77 -20.07
CA ALA A 103 -8.74 -15.50 -18.81
C ALA A 103 -10.23 -15.73 -18.53
N GLY A 104 -10.53 -16.69 -17.66
CA GLY A 104 -11.90 -16.88 -17.15
C GLY A 104 -12.27 -15.79 -16.14
N ILE A 105 -11.32 -15.42 -15.27
CA ILE A 105 -11.47 -14.35 -14.29
C ILE A 105 -10.25 -13.44 -14.34
N PHE A 106 -10.47 -12.17 -14.14
CA PHE A 106 -9.45 -11.12 -14.04
C PHE A 106 -9.41 -10.57 -12.62
N ILE A 107 -8.23 -10.14 -12.18
CA ILE A 107 -8.05 -9.45 -10.89
C ILE A 107 -7.29 -8.16 -11.16
N ASP A 108 -7.93 -7.02 -10.92
CA ASP A 108 -7.31 -5.71 -11.07
C ASP A 108 -6.53 -5.35 -9.80
N CYS A 109 -5.21 -5.45 -9.89
CA CYS A 109 -4.27 -5.02 -8.87
C CYS A 109 -3.43 -3.80 -9.32
N SER A 110 -3.88 -3.05 -10.34
CA SER A 110 -3.17 -1.89 -10.88
C SER A 110 -2.98 -0.79 -9.83
N GLY A 111 -3.81 -0.77 -8.80
CA GLY A 111 -3.89 0.29 -7.80
C GLY A 111 -4.64 1.53 -8.30
N ASP A 112 -4.93 1.59 -9.60
CA ASP A 112 -5.62 2.70 -10.27
C ASP A 112 -7.01 2.27 -10.81
N GLY A 113 -7.36 0.97 -10.67
CA GLY A 113 -8.62 0.42 -11.14
C GLY A 113 -8.75 0.42 -12.66
N ASP A 114 -7.63 0.24 -13.37
CA ASP A 114 -7.58 0.40 -14.83
C ASP A 114 -8.53 -0.56 -15.54
N LEU A 115 -8.45 -1.88 -15.23
CA LEU A 115 -9.30 -2.87 -15.86
C LEU A 115 -10.77 -2.64 -15.54
N ALA A 116 -11.06 -2.34 -14.27
CA ALA A 116 -12.41 -2.12 -13.79
C ALA A 116 -13.07 -0.94 -14.54
N VAL A 117 -12.36 0.17 -14.67
CA VAL A 117 -12.89 1.36 -15.35
C VAL A 117 -13.01 1.15 -16.85
N TRP A 118 -12.05 0.50 -17.48
CA TRP A 118 -12.16 0.14 -18.92
C TRP A 118 -13.30 -0.85 -19.19
N ALA A 119 -13.63 -1.69 -18.19
CA ALA A 119 -14.79 -2.61 -18.26
C ALA A 119 -16.12 -1.92 -17.94
N GLY A 120 -16.13 -0.63 -17.58
CA GLY A 120 -17.33 0.15 -17.30
C GLY A 120 -17.81 0.07 -15.84
N ALA A 121 -17.00 -0.45 -14.91
CA ALA A 121 -17.34 -0.45 -13.49
C ALA A 121 -17.40 1.00 -12.94
N PRO A 122 -18.36 1.32 -12.08
CA PRO A 122 -18.44 2.62 -11.43
C PRO A 122 -17.26 2.83 -10.48
N HIS A 123 -16.82 4.08 -10.35
CA HIS A 123 -15.68 4.44 -9.52
C HIS A 123 -15.79 5.87 -9.00
N GLU A 124 -15.02 6.18 -7.96
CA GLU A 124 -14.84 7.52 -7.39
C GLU A 124 -13.38 7.94 -7.42
N VAL A 125 -13.12 9.24 -7.35
CA VAL A 125 -11.77 9.83 -7.28
C VAL A 125 -11.77 10.90 -6.18
N GLY A 126 -10.84 10.80 -5.24
CA GLY A 126 -10.71 11.77 -4.17
C GLY A 126 -11.88 11.75 -3.16
N ASP A 127 -11.98 12.78 -2.38
CA ASP A 127 -13.15 13.07 -1.58
C ASP A 127 -14.24 13.75 -2.43
N ASN A 128 -15.44 13.90 -1.88
CA ASN A 128 -16.55 14.56 -2.59
C ASN A 128 -16.32 16.07 -2.86
N GLN A 129 -15.15 16.61 -2.47
CA GLN A 129 -14.75 18.00 -2.66
C GLN A 129 -13.58 18.14 -3.65
N GLY A 130 -13.15 17.04 -4.28
CA GLY A 130 -12.05 17.00 -5.25
C GLY A 130 -10.66 16.89 -4.61
N GLY A 131 -10.57 16.67 -3.30
CA GLY A 131 -9.32 16.41 -2.60
C GLY A 131 -8.85 14.98 -2.82
N MET A 132 -7.54 14.77 -2.98
CA MET A 132 -6.90 13.46 -3.01
C MET A 132 -5.74 13.42 -2.02
N LEU A 133 -5.33 12.22 -1.62
CA LEU A 133 -4.13 12.02 -0.79
C LEU A 133 -2.87 12.40 -1.57
N TYR A 134 -2.08 13.31 -1.02
CA TYR A 134 -0.90 13.87 -1.69
C TYR A 134 0.20 12.82 -1.89
N PRO A 135 0.80 12.74 -3.10
CA PRO A 135 1.90 11.85 -3.40
C PRO A 135 3.23 12.34 -2.84
N SER A 136 4.21 11.42 -2.77
CA SER A 136 5.57 11.75 -2.34
C SER A 136 6.62 11.06 -3.20
N MET A 137 7.75 11.75 -3.41
CA MET A 137 8.99 11.16 -3.89
C MET A 137 9.77 10.66 -2.68
N MET A 138 9.65 9.37 -2.36
CA MET A 138 10.45 8.75 -1.30
C MET A 138 11.80 8.33 -1.88
N PHE A 139 12.88 8.56 -1.16
CA PHE A 139 14.23 8.21 -1.63
C PHE A 139 15.07 7.55 -0.54
N ARG A 140 16.22 7.01 -0.91
CA ARG A 140 17.15 6.36 0.01
C ARG A 140 18.47 7.12 0.03
N LEU A 141 19.02 7.25 1.25
CA LEU A 141 20.37 7.77 1.50
C LEU A 141 21.27 6.62 1.96
N ASN A 142 22.52 6.67 1.59
CA ASN A 142 23.57 5.82 2.11
C ASN A 142 24.75 6.69 2.58
N GLY A 143 25.72 6.09 3.31
CA GLY A 143 26.87 6.80 3.84
C GLY A 143 26.58 7.58 5.13
N ILE A 144 25.52 7.26 5.84
CA ILE A 144 25.25 7.81 7.17
C ILE A 144 26.21 7.18 8.19
N ASP A 145 26.74 7.99 9.09
CA ASP A 145 27.50 7.56 10.27
C ASP A 145 26.52 7.19 11.41
N PRO A 146 26.28 5.90 11.71
CA PRO A 146 25.29 5.52 12.70
C PRO A 146 25.60 6.00 14.12
N ALA A 147 26.88 6.12 14.47
CA ALA A 147 27.29 6.55 15.81
C ALA A 147 26.97 8.04 16.05
N LYS A 148 27.09 8.87 15.01
CA LYS A 148 26.73 10.30 15.10
C LYS A 148 25.25 10.54 14.88
N ALA A 149 24.63 9.79 13.97
CA ALA A 149 23.23 9.96 13.65
C ALA A 149 22.31 9.53 14.81
N GLY A 150 22.65 8.43 15.46
CA GLY A 150 21.86 7.91 16.59
C GLY A 150 20.35 7.91 16.28
N ASP A 151 19.58 8.54 17.17
CA ASP A 151 18.12 8.70 17.02
C ASP A 151 17.74 9.99 16.24
N ALA A 152 18.52 10.40 15.25
CA ALA A 152 18.28 11.64 14.45
C ALA A 152 16.84 11.77 13.95
N TRP A 153 16.17 10.65 13.66
CA TRP A 153 14.77 10.62 13.25
C TRP A 153 13.81 11.27 14.27
N ARG A 154 14.19 11.40 15.55
CA ARG A 154 13.41 12.08 16.59
C ARG A 154 13.64 13.60 16.58
N THR A 155 14.83 14.05 16.19
CA THR A 155 15.23 15.47 16.23
C THR A 155 15.06 16.17 14.88
N ILE A 156 14.96 15.44 13.77
CA ILE A 156 14.79 16.02 12.44
C ILE A 156 13.57 16.97 12.36
N PRO A 157 12.36 16.63 12.87
CA PRO A 157 11.23 17.55 12.80
C PRO A 157 11.48 18.90 13.49
N GLU A 158 12.14 18.90 14.65
CA GLU A 158 12.50 20.13 15.36
C GLU A 158 13.54 20.95 14.57
N ARG A 159 14.55 20.28 14.00
CA ARG A 159 15.56 20.94 13.13
C ARG A 159 14.95 21.55 11.88
N MET A 160 13.92 20.92 11.32
CA MET A 160 13.15 21.49 10.20
C MET A 160 12.48 22.80 10.62
N ALA A 161 11.76 22.79 11.75
CA ALA A 161 11.11 23.99 12.26
C ALA A 161 12.12 25.13 12.55
N GLN A 162 13.30 24.81 13.08
CA GLN A 162 14.37 25.77 13.28
C GLN A 162 14.92 26.34 11.96
N ALA A 163 15.11 25.48 10.95
CA ALA A 163 15.60 25.90 9.63
C ALA A 163 14.58 26.78 8.88
N GLU A 164 13.30 26.50 9.00
CA GLU A 164 12.22 27.35 8.47
C GLU A 164 12.18 28.71 9.19
N ALA A 165 12.22 28.72 10.52
CA ALA A 165 12.23 29.95 11.31
C ALA A 165 13.46 30.83 10.99
N ALA A 166 14.61 30.21 10.69
CA ALA A 166 15.82 30.90 10.26
C ALA A 166 15.82 31.34 8.78
N GLY A 167 14.80 30.95 8.00
CA GLY A 167 14.70 31.25 6.57
C GLY A 167 15.73 30.53 5.69
N THR A 168 16.40 29.49 6.20
CA THR A 168 17.45 28.77 5.48
C THR A 168 16.88 27.65 4.57
N HIS A 169 15.73 27.11 4.91
CA HIS A 169 15.05 26.06 4.15
C HIS A 169 13.54 26.28 4.21
N THR A 170 12.85 25.74 3.19
CA THR A 170 11.39 25.67 3.13
C THR A 170 11.00 24.22 2.82
N PHE A 171 10.02 23.70 3.51
CA PHE A 171 9.62 22.31 3.37
C PHE A 171 8.18 22.18 2.87
N PRO A 172 7.90 21.21 1.96
CA PRO A 172 6.55 21.02 1.41
C PRO A 172 5.56 20.47 2.45
N ARG A 173 6.06 19.94 3.56
CA ARG A 173 5.24 19.46 4.69
C ARG A 173 6.02 19.54 6.01
N LYS A 174 5.28 19.61 7.12
CA LYS A 174 5.86 19.76 8.47
C LYS A 174 6.47 18.47 9.01
N SER A 175 5.86 17.32 8.70
CA SER A 175 6.31 16.02 9.20
C SER A 175 7.28 15.34 8.24
N ALA A 176 8.42 14.89 8.76
CA ALA A 176 9.37 14.04 8.03
C ALA A 176 9.41 12.64 8.63
N ILE A 177 9.37 11.63 7.77
CA ILE A 177 9.57 10.24 8.17
C ILE A 177 10.92 9.80 7.60
N VAL A 178 11.97 9.90 8.41
CA VAL A 178 13.36 9.52 8.07
C VAL A 178 13.77 8.41 9.01
N ARG A 179 14.15 7.24 8.50
CA ARG A 179 14.39 6.04 9.32
C ARG A 179 15.52 5.19 8.77
N PRO A 180 16.34 4.58 9.66
CA PRO A 180 17.33 3.60 9.23
C PRO A 180 16.65 2.37 8.60
N GLN A 181 17.38 1.71 7.71
CA GLN A 181 17.00 0.44 7.09
C GLN A 181 17.72 -0.74 7.77
N LYS A 182 17.73 -1.92 7.15
CA LYS A 182 18.47 -3.09 7.68
C LYS A 182 19.94 -2.76 7.88
N SER A 183 20.57 -2.12 6.91
CA SER A 183 21.89 -1.52 7.06
C SER A 183 21.76 -0.16 7.73
N GLN A 184 22.42 0.05 8.88
CA GLN A 184 22.32 1.29 9.65
C GLN A 184 22.95 2.50 8.93
N ILE A 185 23.81 2.28 7.93
CA ILE A 185 24.36 3.35 7.07
C ILE A 185 23.39 3.77 5.96
N GLU A 186 22.27 3.04 5.81
CA GLU A 186 21.24 3.36 4.83
C GLU A 186 19.95 3.82 5.52
N TRP A 187 19.40 4.92 5.07
CA TRP A 187 18.18 5.50 5.58
C TRP A 187 17.18 5.78 4.47
N ARG A 188 15.91 5.48 4.70
CA ARG A 188 14.81 5.92 3.84
C ARG A 188 14.33 7.30 4.25
N VAL A 189 13.91 8.06 3.27
CA VAL A 189 13.40 9.42 3.44
C VAL A 189 12.01 9.54 2.78
N ASN A 190 11.01 9.87 3.58
CA ASN A 190 9.68 10.27 3.13
C ASN A 190 9.42 11.68 3.68
N PHE A 191 9.77 12.69 2.88
CA PHE A 191 9.88 14.06 3.32
C PHE A 191 9.24 15.05 2.32
N THR A 192 8.98 14.59 1.11
CA THR A 192 8.41 15.39 0.03
C THR A 192 6.89 15.34 0.03
N GLN A 193 6.26 16.33 -0.55
CA GLN A 193 4.86 16.35 -0.90
C GLN A 193 4.68 17.10 -2.21
N VAL A 194 4.22 16.40 -3.24
CA VAL A 194 4.15 16.96 -4.58
C VAL A 194 2.73 17.43 -4.87
N THR A 195 2.62 18.67 -5.33
CA THR A 195 1.36 19.34 -5.62
C THR A 195 1.32 19.83 -7.06
N ARG A 196 0.10 20.03 -7.57
CA ARG A 196 -0.13 20.82 -8.78
C ARG A 196 0.07 22.32 -8.49
N ASN A 197 0.08 23.14 -9.55
CA ASN A 197 0.24 24.60 -9.42
C ASN A 197 -0.92 25.27 -8.67
N ASP A 198 -2.09 24.67 -8.69
CA ASP A 198 -3.29 25.11 -7.96
C ASP A 198 -3.29 24.68 -6.47
N GLY A 199 -2.23 23.97 -6.04
CA GLY A 199 -2.12 23.42 -4.69
C GLY A 199 -2.79 22.05 -4.50
N GLY A 200 -3.51 21.53 -5.48
CA GLY A 200 -4.12 20.21 -5.45
C GLY A 200 -3.11 19.07 -5.54
N ALA A 201 -3.52 17.85 -5.19
CA ALA A 201 -2.69 16.67 -5.34
C ALA A 201 -2.48 16.33 -6.83
N ILE A 202 -1.30 15.81 -7.18
CA ILE A 202 -1.00 15.26 -8.52
C ILE A 202 -1.92 14.07 -8.79
N SER A 203 -2.53 14.05 -9.97
CA SER A 203 -3.32 12.90 -10.45
C SER A 203 -2.41 11.80 -10.97
N GLY A 204 -2.50 10.60 -10.39
CA GLY A 204 -1.72 9.43 -10.82
C GLY A 204 -2.15 8.82 -12.16
N ILE A 205 -3.27 9.29 -12.72
CA ILE A 205 -3.84 8.82 -13.99
C ILE A 205 -3.75 9.85 -15.11
N ASP A 206 -3.19 11.03 -14.83
CA ASP A 206 -2.94 12.09 -15.81
C ASP A 206 -1.45 12.13 -16.14
N PRO A 207 -1.04 11.91 -17.42
CA PRO A 207 0.36 11.83 -17.79
C PRO A 207 1.09 13.17 -17.65
N ASP A 208 0.41 14.30 -17.82
CA ASP A 208 1.01 15.63 -17.69
C ASP A 208 1.24 15.95 -16.21
N ASP A 209 0.29 15.61 -15.33
CA ASP A 209 0.45 15.69 -13.88
C ASP A 209 1.58 14.79 -13.39
N MET A 210 1.64 13.54 -13.86
CA MET A 210 2.72 12.61 -13.50
C MET A 210 4.08 13.12 -13.97
N THR A 211 4.19 13.64 -15.19
CA THR A 211 5.44 14.19 -15.70
C THR A 211 5.94 15.35 -14.84
N ARG A 212 5.06 16.31 -14.51
CA ARG A 212 5.40 17.41 -13.60
C ARG A 212 5.74 16.92 -12.21
N GLY A 213 4.95 15.97 -11.69
CA GLY A 213 5.12 15.36 -10.38
C GLY A 213 6.46 14.65 -10.21
N GLU A 214 6.90 13.91 -11.23
CA GLU A 214 8.20 13.25 -11.26
C GLU A 214 9.37 14.26 -11.19
N ILE A 215 9.30 15.32 -11.99
CA ILE A 215 10.34 16.36 -12.04
C ILE A 215 10.39 17.11 -10.72
N GLU A 216 9.25 17.58 -10.22
CA GLU A 216 9.14 18.32 -8.97
C GLU A 216 9.52 17.46 -7.76
N GLY A 217 9.09 16.20 -7.74
CA GLY A 217 9.44 15.25 -6.67
C GLY A 217 10.94 15.05 -6.55
N ARG A 218 11.65 14.92 -7.68
CA ARG A 218 13.14 14.85 -7.69
C ARG A 218 13.78 16.14 -7.21
N ARG A 219 13.24 17.31 -7.60
CA ARG A 219 13.71 18.60 -7.11
C ARG A 219 13.56 18.71 -5.59
N GLN A 220 12.39 18.35 -5.05
CA GLN A 220 12.14 18.32 -3.60
C GLN A 220 13.05 17.32 -2.88
N ALA A 221 13.34 16.16 -3.46
CA ALA A 221 14.27 15.19 -2.89
C ALA A 221 15.68 15.77 -2.74
N VAL A 222 16.15 16.54 -3.73
CA VAL A 222 17.46 17.23 -3.66
C VAL A 222 17.45 18.29 -2.56
N GLU A 223 16.40 19.09 -2.43
CA GLU A 223 16.31 20.12 -1.36
C GLU A 223 16.24 19.47 0.04
N ALA A 224 15.44 18.42 0.20
CA ALA A 224 15.41 17.63 1.42
C ALA A 224 16.79 17.01 1.76
N PHE A 225 17.50 16.53 0.76
CA PHE A 225 18.86 16.01 0.93
C PHE A 225 19.87 17.08 1.38
N LYS A 226 19.82 18.27 0.80
CA LYS A 226 20.69 19.40 1.23
C LYS A 226 20.49 19.71 2.71
N PHE A 227 19.23 19.76 3.16
CA PHE A 227 18.91 19.94 4.58
C PHE A 227 19.43 18.77 5.42
N LEU A 228 19.18 17.53 5.03
CA LEU A 228 19.59 16.35 5.81
C LEU A 228 21.10 16.29 6.00
N ARG A 229 21.92 16.77 5.06
CA ARG A 229 23.37 16.86 5.22
C ARG A 229 23.82 17.83 6.33
N THR A 230 22.94 18.67 6.85
CA THR A 230 23.21 19.50 8.02
C THR A 230 22.95 18.78 9.35
N VAL A 231 22.36 17.60 9.30
CA VAL A 231 22.06 16.76 10.48
C VAL A 231 23.31 15.95 10.85
N PRO A 232 23.72 15.91 12.15
CA PRO A 232 24.85 15.10 12.58
C PRO A 232 24.78 13.65 12.10
N GLY A 233 25.87 13.17 11.52
CA GLY A 233 25.96 11.81 10.95
C GLY A 233 25.53 11.70 9.48
N PHE A 234 24.92 12.75 8.90
CA PHE A 234 24.48 12.75 7.50
C PHE A 234 25.42 13.54 6.58
N GLU A 235 26.49 14.13 7.08
CA GLU A 235 27.37 15.03 6.35
C GLU A 235 27.96 14.42 5.08
N ASN A 236 28.31 13.12 5.14
CA ASN A 236 28.91 12.36 4.04
C ASN A 236 27.88 11.50 3.29
N SER A 237 26.58 11.63 3.61
CA SER A 237 25.55 10.87 2.93
C SER A 237 25.38 11.26 1.47
N TYR A 238 24.84 10.34 0.69
CA TYR A 238 24.48 10.54 -0.71
C TYR A 238 23.16 9.84 -1.05
N ILE A 239 22.47 10.34 -2.05
CA ILE A 239 21.26 9.69 -2.57
C ILE A 239 21.71 8.41 -3.30
N VAL A 240 21.33 7.24 -2.80
CA VAL A 240 21.65 5.95 -3.41
C VAL A 240 20.58 5.53 -4.41
N ASP A 241 19.34 5.93 -4.18
CA ASP A 241 18.22 5.53 -5.02
C ASP A 241 17.06 6.53 -4.95
N LEU A 242 16.46 6.77 -6.11
CA LEU A 242 15.17 7.44 -6.28
C LEU A 242 14.16 6.38 -6.74
N PRO A 243 12.90 6.45 -6.36
CA PRO A 243 11.92 5.47 -6.80
C PRO A 243 11.73 5.55 -8.32
N PRO A 244 11.37 4.45 -8.98
CA PRO A 244 11.11 4.43 -10.42
C PRO A 244 9.90 5.28 -10.81
N GLN A 245 9.03 5.58 -9.85
CA GLN A 245 7.81 6.36 -10.02
C GLN A 245 7.45 7.09 -8.73
N LEU A 246 6.82 8.27 -8.87
CA LEU A 246 6.20 9.01 -7.77
C LEU A 246 5.24 8.11 -6.99
N GLY A 247 5.34 8.14 -5.66
CA GLY A 247 4.50 7.33 -4.79
C GLY A 247 3.07 7.87 -4.70
N ILE A 248 2.22 7.43 -5.61
CA ILE A 248 0.80 7.77 -5.65
C ILE A 248 0.07 7.05 -4.53
N ARG A 249 -0.79 7.77 -3.81
CA ARG A 249 -1.55 7.26 -2.68
C ARG A 249 -3.01 7.02 -2.99
N GLU A 250 -3.56 7.78 -3.91
CA GLU A 250 -4.95 7.72 -4.29
C GLU A 250 -5.12 8.08 -5.76
N THR A 251 -6.02 7.36 -6.42
CA THR A 251 -6.56 7.66 -7.74
C THR A 251 -8.01 7.20 -7.77
N ARG A 252 -8.40 6.33 -8.71
CA ARG A 252 -9.74 5.76 -8.78
C ARG A 252 -9.92 4.66 -7.72
N ARG A 253 -11.05 4.67 -7.05
CA ARG A 253 -11.55 3.62 -6.16
C ARG A 253 -12.79 3.04 -6.80
N VAL A 254 -12.75 1.75 -7.09
CA VAL A 254 -13.86 1.04 -7.75
C VAL A 254 -15.02 0.88 -6.77
N ILE A 255 -16.25 1.08 -7.22
CA ILE A 255 -17.45 0.82 -6.40
C ILE A 255 -17.78 -0.66 -6.50
N GLY A 256 -17.82 -1.32 -5.36
CA GLY A 256 -18.17 -2.74 -5.21
C GLY A 256 -19.36 -2.93 -4.27
N GLY A 257 -19.65 -4.16 -3.93
CA GLY A 257 -20.79 -4.51 -3.08
C GLY A 257 -20.74 -3.94 -1.65
N TYR A 258 -19.61 -3.37 -1.25
CA TYR A 258 -19.44 -2.61 -0.01
C TYR A 258 -18.28 -1.63 -0.15
N MET A 259 -18.43 -0.45 0.41
CA MET A 259 -17.36 0.55 0.47
C MET A 259 -16.83 0.65 1.91
N LEU A 260 -15.63 0.15 2.18
CA LEU A 260 -15.01 0.24 3.50
C LEU A 260 -14.82 1.71 3.87
N SER A 261 -15.36 2.12 5.01
CA SER A 261 -15.38 3.52 5.46
C SER A 261 -14.28 3.82 6.50
N GLY A 262 -14.04 5.11 6.74
CA GLY A 262 -13.20 5.56 7.85
C GLY A 262 -13.77 5.21 9.22
N GLU A 263 -15.10 5.16 9.34
CA GLU A 263 -15.80 4.76 10.57
C GLU A 263 -15.59 3.27 10.86
N ASP A 264 -15.61 2.41 9.83
CA ASP A 264 -15.28 0.98 9.99
C ASP A 264 -13.88 0.78 10.55
N VAL A 265 -12.92 1.57 10.07
CA VAL A 265 -11.53 1.52 10.53
C VAL A 265 -11.42 1.95 11.98
N LEU A 266 -11.96 3.11 12.32
CA LEU A 266 -11.86 3.67 13.68
C LEU A 266 -12.70 2.88 14.70
N GLY A 267 -13.82 2.31 14.27
CA GLY A 267 -14.70 1.47 15.08
C GLY A 267 -14.24 0.01 15.21
N CYS A 268 -13.12 -0.37 14.60
CA CYS A 268 -12.69 -1.78 14.55
C CYS A 268 -13.83 -2.70 14.05
N ALA A 269 -14.48 -2.37 12.94
CA ALA A 269 -15.67 -3.08 12.45
C ALA A 269 -15.39 -4.56 12.14
N SER A 270 -16.43 -5.40 12.33
CA SER A 270 -16.44 -6.81 11.95
C SER A 270 -17.46 -7.06 10.85
N PHE A 271 -17.20 -8.07 9.99
CA PHE A 271 -18.05 -8.42 8.86
C PHE A 271 -18.27 -9.93 8.78
N GLU A 272 -19.49 -10.35 8.44
CA GLU A 272 -19.79 -11.78 8.24
C GLU A 272 -18.98 -12.39 7.09
N ASP A 273 -18.67 -11.60 6.08
CA ASP A 273 -17.89 -11.96 4.91
C ASP A 273 -16.41 -11.54 5.03
N SER A 274 -15.87 -11.48 6.24
CA SER A 274 -14.46 -11.12 6.48
C SER A 274 -13.50 -12.04 5.72
N ILE A 275 -12.51 -11.43 5.05
CA ILE A 275 -11.43 -12.11 4.33
C ILE A 275 -10.06 -11.91 5.01
N GLY A 276 -10.01 -11.16 6.07
CA GLY A 276 -8.82 -10.81 6.85
C GLY A 276 -8.94 -9.44 7.46
N VAL A 277 -7.83 -8.88 7.92
CA VAL A 277 -7.85 -7.67 8.73
C VAL A 277 -6.91 -6.60 8.21
N ASN A 278 -7.20 -5.34 8.58
CA ASN A 278 -6.32 -4.19 8.39
C ASN A 278 -5.85 -3.70 9.77
N GLY A 279 -4.55 -3.80 10.04
CA GLY A 279 -3.91 -3.31 11.28
C GLY A 279 -3.34 -1.90 11.16
N TRP A 280 -3.77 -1.06 10.22
CA TRP A 280 -3.27 0.29 10.02
C TRP A 280 -4.36 1.33 10.26
N PRO A 281 -4.04 2.46 10.93
CA PRO A 281 -5.00 3.54 11.17
C PRO A 281 -5.26 4.35 9.91
N LYS A 282 -6.18 5.30 9.98
CA LYS A 282 -6.32 6.32 8.93
C LYS A 282 -5.02 7.14 8.86
N GLU A 283 -4.39 7.16 7.69
CA GLU A 283 -3.18 7.94 7.40
C GLU A 283 -3.46 8.88 6.24
N SER A 284 -3.91 10.08 6.57
CA SER A 284 -4.32 11.10 5.60
C SER A 284 -3.15 12.02 5.26
N HIS A 285 -2.71 11.99 4.00
CA HIS A 285 -1.72 12.91 3.46
C HIS A 285 -2.43 14.16 2.95
N VAL A 286 -2.60 15.13 3.84
CA VAL A 286 -3.28 16.40 3.60
C VAL A 286 -2.29 17.49 3.16
N PRO A 287 -2.76 18.67 2.66
CA PRO A 287 -1.85 19.77 2.33
C PRO A 287 -0.91 20.12 3.48
N GLY A 288 0.40 20.02 3.24
CA GLY A 288 1.45 20.41 4.20
C GLY A 288 1.67 19.47 5.37
N ASP A 289 0.96 18.33 5.49
CA ASP A 289 1.15 17.41 6.63
C ASP A 289 0.68 15.97 6.37
N VAL A 290 0.85 15.11 7.39
CA VAL A 290 0.29 13.77 7.48
C VAL A 290 -0.44 13.63 8.80
N ILE A 291 -1.74 13.33 8.75
CA ILE A 291 -2.59 13.19 9.93
C ILE A 291 -2.89 11.71 10.16
N PHE A 292 -2.71 11.27 11.39
CA PHE A 292 -3.07 9.93 11.83
C PHE A 292 -4.27 9.97 12.77
N GLU A 293 -5.30 9.19 12.47
CA GLU A 293 -6.42 8.95 13.35
C GLU A 293 -6.47 7.46 13.70
N PHE A 294 -6.50 7.16 14.99
CA PHE A 294 -6.37 5.79 15.49
C PHE A 294 -7.70 5.28 16.03
N PRO A 295 -7.99 3.97 15.91
CA PRO A 295 -8.95 3.33 16.79
C PRO A 295 -8.51 3.52 18.25
N PRO A 296 -9.41 3.31 19.23
CA PRO A 296 -9.01 3.38 20.65
C PRO A 296 -7.91 2.38 20.97
N ILE A 297 -6.67 2.84 21.15
CA ILE A 297 -5.49 2.05 21.49
C ILE A 297 -4.94 2.58 22.83
N PRO A 298 -4.74 1.73 23.84
CA PRO A 298 -4.76 0.25 23.81
C PRO A 298 -6.10 -0.43 24.13
N GLU A 299 -7.21 0.28 24.15
CA GLU A 299 -8.50 -0.22 24.67
C GLU A 299 -9.27 -1.10 23.67
N SER A 300 -8.78 -1.21 22.43
CA SER A 300 -9.41 -1.99 21.37
C SER A 300 -8.50 -3.07 20.81
N ARG A 301 -9.05 -3.88 19.90
CA ARG A 301 -8.26 -4.87 19.14
C ARG A 301 -7.33 -4.24 18.08
N GLY A 302 -7.40 -2.93 17.87
CA GLY A 302 -6.48 -2.17 17.01
C GLY A 302 -6.51 -2.52 15.53
N TYR A 303 -7.46 -3.31 15.04
CA TYR A 303 -7.67 -3.67 13.65
C TYR A 303 -9.16 -3.73 13.32
N ASN A 304 -9.50 -3.48 12.07
CA ASN A 304 -10.81 -3.76 11.47
C ASN A 304 -10.72 -4.95 10.52
N GLU A 305 -11.83 -5.65 10.31
CA GLU A 305 -11.96 -6.67 9.29
C GLU A 305 -12.18 -6.04 7.91
N LEU A 306 -11.86 -6.80 6.86
CA LEU A 306 -12.07 -6.44 5.45
C LEU A 306 -13.13 -7.37 4.86
N PRO A 307 -14.28 -6.86 4.37
CA PRO A 307 -15.33 -7.70 3.81
C PRO A 307 -15.01 -8.14 2.37
N TYR A 308 -15.37 -9.38 2.01
CA TYR A 308 -15.17 -9.91 0.65
C TYR A 308 -15.81 -9.04 -0.43
N ARG A 309 -17.01 -8.57 -0.20
CA ARG A 309 -17.81 -7.79 -1.17
C ARG A 309 -17.16 -6.46 -1.56
N MET A 310 -16.14 -5.97 -0.83
CA MET A 310 -15.35 -4.81 -1.27
C MET A 310 -14.43 -5.12 -2.47
N LEU A 311 -14.18 -6.40 -2.75
CA LEU A 311 -13.36 -6.86 -3.87
C LEU A 311 -14.17 -7.14 -5.14
N VAL A 312 -15.51 -7.09 -5.06
CA VAL A 312 -16.43 -7.46 -6.14
C VAL A 312 -17.00 -6.21 -6.79
N PRO A 313 -16.50 -5.78 -7.97
CA PRO A 313 -16.99 -4.60 -8.66
C PRO A 313 -18.46 -4.74 -9.07
N GLU A 314 -19.17 -3.61 -9.11
CA GLU A 314 -20.50 -3.55 -9.73
C GLU A 314 -20.38 -3.58 -11.27
N GLY A 315 -21.32 -4.24 -11.92
CA GLY A 315 -21.48 -4.21 -13.38
C GLY A 315 -20.50 -5.09 -14.19
N VAL A 316 -19.53 -5.76 -13.56
CA VAL A 316 -18.59 -6.68 -14.24
C VAL A 316 -18.57 -8.03 -13.55
N ASP A 317 -18.89 -9.10 -14.28
CA ASP A 317 -19.17 -10.41 -13.67
C ASP A 317 -17.91 -11.24 -13.41
N ASN A 318 -16.88 -11.12 -14.21
CA ASN A 318 -15.66 -11.92 -14.11
C ASN A 318 -14.43 -11.11 -13.67
N LEU A 319 -14.65 -10.08 -12.86
CA LEU A 319 -13.60 -9.23 -12.34
C LEU A 319 -13.62 -9.20 -10.81
N LEU A 320 -12.43 -9.18 -10.23
CA LEU A 320 -12.18 -8.81 -8.84
C LEU A 320 -11.20 -7.62 -8.81
N VAL A 321 -11.24 -6.84 -7.74
CA VAL A 321 -10.29 -5.75 -7.49
C VAL A 321 -9.56 -5.99 -6.18
N ALA A 322 -8.28 -5.63 -6.09
CA ALA A 322 -7.53 -5.77 -4.84
C ALA A 322 -6.49 -4.64 -4.69
N GLY A 323 -6.24 -4.24 -3.44
CA GLY A 323 -5.28 -3.19 -3.12
C GLY A 323 -5.87 -1.79 -3.15
N ARG A 324 -5.10 -0.80 -3.57
CA ARG A 324 -5.41 0.62 -3.46
C ARG A 324 -6.70 1.06 -4.19
N CYS A 325 -7.07 0.35 -5.25
CA CYS A 325 -8.28 0.63 -6.04
C CYS A 325 -9.53 -0.14 -5.57
N ALA A 326 -9.46 -0.97 -4.54
CA ALA A 326 -10.61 -1.70 -4.01
C ALA A 326 -11.71 -0.74 -3.49
N SER A 327 -12.90 -1.27 -3.26
CA SER A 327 -14.07 -0.49 -2.88
C SER A 327 -13.96 0.06 -1.46
N MET A 328 -13.62 1.34 -1.38
CA MET A 328 -13.39 2.07 -0.13
C MET A 328 -13.82 3.53 -0.31
N THR A 329 -14.26 4.19 0.75
CA THR A 329 -14.33 5.65 0.75
C THR A 329 -12.92 6.24 0.74
N HIS A 330 -12.78 7.53 0.47
CA HIS A 330 -11.50 8.26 0.59
C HIS A 330 -10.81 7.98 1.95
N GLU A 331 -11.56 8.02 3.03
CA GLU A 331 -11.06 7.80 4.38
C GLU A 331 -10.73 6.32 4.67
N GLY A 332 -11.57 5.38 4.24
CA GLY A 332 -11.28 3.95 4.35
C GLY A 332 -10.01 3.56 3.60
N GLN A 333 -9.85 4.10 2.37
CA GLN A 333 -8.67 3.90 1.55
C GLN A 333 -7.40 4.47 2.20
N SER A 334 -7.50 5.59 2.94
CA SER A 334 -6.33 6.15 3.64
C SER A 334 -5.69 5.16 4.61
N ALA A 335 -6.46 4.21 5.15
CA ALA A 335 -6.00 3.13 6.02
C ALA A 335 -5.67 1.84 5.26
N ALA A 336 -6.62 1.32 4.45
CA ALA A 336 -6.53 -0.04 3.91
C ALA A 336 -5.75 -0.16 2.57
N ARG A 337 -5.07 0.90 2.11
CA ARG A 337 -4.17 0.89 0.94
C ARG A 337 -2.74 0.44 1.26
N VAL A 338 -2.42 0.18 2.52
CA VAL A 338 -1.06 -0.21 2.92
C VAL A 338 -0.81 -1.69 2.66
N SER A 339 0.46 -2.08 2.71
CA SER A 339 0.90 -3.43 2.29
C SER A 339 0.17 -4.56 3.01
N GLY A 340 -0.11 -4.45 4.30
CA GLY A 340 -0.83 -5.49 5.05
C GLY A 340 -2.21 -5.78 4.46
N ALA A 341 -3.06 -4.75 4.35
CA ALA A 341 -4.37 -4.89 3.76
C ALA A 341 -4.32 -5.34 2.28
N CYS A 342 -3.30 -4.88 1.51
CA CYS A 342 -3.13 -5.32 0.12
C CYS A 342 -2.81 -6.81 0.01
N PHE A 343 -2.01 -7.38 0.92
CA PHE A 343 -1.76 -8.82 0.96
C PHE A 343 -3.05 -9.61 1.26
N VAL A 344 -3.82 -9.17 2.23
CA VAL A 344 -5.12 -9.78 2.56
C VAL A 344 -6.05 -9.77 1.35
N MET A 345 -6.23 -8.61 0.72
CA MET A 345 -7.09 -8.48 -0.45
C MET A 345 -6.62 -9.33 -1.63
N GLY A 346 -5.30 -9.35 -1.90
CA GLY A 346 -4.71 -10.13 -2.99
C GLY A 346 -4.88 -11.64 -2.80
N GLU A 347 -4.61 -12.15 -1.58
CA GLU A 347 -4.80 -13.57 -1.26
C GLU A 347 -6.26 -13.98 -1.38
N ALA A 348 -7.17 -13.17 -0.85
CA ALA A 348 -8.60 -13.42 -0.94
C ALA A 348 -9.13 -13.37 -2.38
N ALA A 349 -8.71 -12.38 -3.18
CA ALA A 349 -9.11 -12.27 -4.58
C ALA A 349 -8.62 -13.48 -5.40
N GLY A 350 -7.37 -13.91 -5.21
CA GLY A 350 -6.82 -15.10 -5.87
C GLY A 350 -7.56 -16.38 -5.48
N THR A 351 -7.84 -16.55 -4.19
CA THR A 351 -8.59 -17.72 -3.67
C THR A 351 -10.03 -17.72 -4.18
N ALA A 352 -10.70 -16.56 -4.19
CA ALA A 352 -12.05 -16.41 -4.71
C ALA A 352 -12.14 -16.71 -6.21
N ALA A 353 -11.15 -16.23 -6.99
CA ALA A 353 -11.08 -16.51 -8.42
C ALA A 353 -10.96 -18.03 -8.69
N ALA A 354 -10.10 -18.73 -7.92
CA ALA A 354 -9.93 -20.18 -8.03
C ALA A 354 -11.23 -20.92 -7.67
N LEU A 355 -11.93 -20.49 -6.62
CA LEU A 355 -13.22 -21.07 -6.22
C LEU A 355 -14.30 -20.84 -7.29
N ALA A 356 -14.38 -19.65 -7.87
CA ALA A 356 -15.33 -19.33 -8.92
C ALA A 356 -15.08 -20.17 -10.17
N LEU A 357 -13.82 -20.29 -10.62
CA LEU A 357 -13.45 -21.14 -11.76
C LEU A 357 -13.79 -22.61 -11.53
N SER A 358 -13.43 -23.16 -10.35
CA SER A 358 -13.70 -24.56 -10.02
C SER A 358 -15.20 -24.86 -9.84
N GLY A 359 -15.97 -23.88 -9.39
CA GLY A 359 -17.42 -23.95 -9.23
C GLY A 359 -18.21 -23.61 -10.49
N ASN A 360 -17.54 -23.23 -11.59
CA ASN A 360 -18.16 -22.70 -12.81
C ASN A 360 -19.19 -21.60 -12.52
N THR A 361 -18.81 -20.66 -11.67
CA THR A 361 -19.63 -19.52 -11.24
C THR A 361 -18.85 -18.21 -11.37
N ILE A 362 -19.51 -17.09 -11.11
CA ILE A 362 -18.85 -15.78 -11.08
C ILE A 362 -18.38 -15.42 -9.66
N PRO A 363 -17.40 -14.53 -9.48
CA PRO A 363 -16.91 -14.11 -8.16
C PRO A 363 -17.99 -13.64 -7.19
N ARG A 364 -19.04 -12.99 -7.67
CA ARG A 364 -20.15 -12.51 -6.84
C ARG A 364 -20.94 -13.62 -6.17
N ASP A 365 -21.03 -14.80 -6.80
CA ASP A 365 -21.89 -15.91 -6.40
C ASP A 365 -21.14 -17.04 -5.69
N ILE A 366 -19.87 -16.87 -5.36
CA ILE A 366 -19.12 -17.88 -4.59
C ILE A 366 -19.65 -17.98 -3.15
N SER A 367 -19.48 -19.16 -2.54
CA SER A 367 -19.73 -19.31 -1.11
C SER A 367 -18.62 -18.62 -0.31
N VAL A 368 -18.99 -17.57 0.42
CA VAL A 368 -18.09 -16.86 1.35
C VAL A 368 -17.57 -17.81 2.43
N GLU A 369 -18.39 -18.71 2.94
CA GLU A 369 -17.96 -19.71 3.93
C GLU A 369 -16.83 -20.60 3.38
N LYS A 370 -16.94 -21.07 2.13
CA LYS A 370 -15.88 -21.85 1.48
C LYS A 370 -14.62 -21.03 1.29
N LEU A 371 -14.75 -19.73 0.93
CA LEU A 371 -13.62 -18.81 0.83
C LEU A 371 -12.91 -18.69 2.18
N GLN A 372 -13.64 -18.41 3.25
CA GLN A 372 -13.10 -18.29 4.60
C GLN A 372 -12.41 -19.57 5.08
N GLN A 373 -13.04 -20.73 4.84
CA GLN A 373 -12.44 -22.04 5.15
C GLN A 373 -11.13 -22.26 4.38
N GLN A 374 -11.08 -21.87 3.11
CA GLN A 374 -9.86 -22.00 2.29
C GLN A 374 -8.76 -21.06 2.75
N LEU A 375 -9.08 -19.80 3.03
CA LEU A 375 -8.14 -18.82 3.59
C LEU A 375 -7.57 -19.31 4.95
N GLY A 376 -8.42 -19.83 5.83
CA GLY A 376 -7.98 -20.43 7.08
C GLY A 376 -7.01 -21.61 6.89
N LYS A 377 -7.26 -22.49 5.91
CA LYS A 377 -6.34 -23.60 5.55
C LYS A 377 -4.99 -23.11 5.00
N GLN A 378 -4.96 -21.93 4.39
CA GLN A 378 -3.75 -21.26 3.91
C GLN A 378 -3.01 -20.51 5.03
N GLY A 379 -3.54 -20.52 6.25
CA GLY A 379 -2.95 -19.86 7.41
C GLY A 379 -3.30 -18.37 7.51
N ALA A 380 -4.27 -17.87 6.75
CA ALA A 380 -4.73 -16.50 6.89
C ALA A 380 -5.53 -16.31 8.19
N PHE A 381 -5.29 -15.20 8.87
CA PHE A 381 -6.12 -14.74 9.99
C PHE A 381 -7.23 -13.83 9.43
N ILE A 382 -8.48 -14.29 9.55
CA ILE A 382 -9.63 -13.56 9.00
C ILE A 382 -10.40 -12.74 10.06
N GLY A 383 -9.89 -12.64 11.28
CA GLY A 383 -10.62 -12.00 12.38
C GLY A 383 -11.77 -12.87 12.89
N ARG A 384 -12.96 -12.29 13.07
CA ARG A 384 -14.17 -12.96 13.56
C ARG A 384 -13.93 -13.67 14.91
N ASP A 385 -14.36 -14.95 14.98
CA ASP A 385 -14.27 -15.78 16.19
C ASP A 385 -12.91 -16.51 16.30
N GLN A 386 -11.94 -16.21 15.45
CA GLN A 386 -10.62 -16.78 15.55
C GLN A 386 -9.85 -16.15 16.73
N ALA A 387 -9.10 -16.98 17.45
CA ALA A 387 -8.14 -16.47 18.41
C ALA A 387 -7.12 -15.57 17.69
N VAL A 388 -6.83 -14.42 18.29
CA VAL A 388 -5.77 -13.53 17.75
C VAL A 388 -4.47 -14.32 17.74
N PRO A 389 -3.68 -14.27 16.64
CA PRO A 389 -2.39 -14.93 16.59
C PRO A 389 -1.51 -14.53 17.77
N GLU A 390 -0.63 -15.44 18.23
CA GLU A 390 0.26 -15.16 19.37
C GLU A 390 1.05 -13.87 19.16
N GLY A 391 1.27 -13.13 20.25
CA GLY A 391 2.08 -11.92 20.28
C GLY A 391 3.55 -12.21 19.94
N LEU A 392 4.28 -11.19 19.50
CA LEU A 392 5.70 -11.26 19.16
C LEU A 392 6.57 -10.93 20.38
#